data_9ef69460e70f78351a9d359bfb617bdc
#
_entry.id   9ef69460e70f78351a9d359bfb617bdc
#
_cell.length_a   1.000
_cell.length_b   1.000
_cell.length_c   1.000
_cell.angle_alpha   90.00
_cell.angle_beta   90.00
_cell.angle_gamma   90.00
#
_symmetry.space_group_name_H-M   'P 1'
#
loop_
_entity.id
_entity.type
_entity.pdbx_description
1 polymer ?
#
loop_
_entity_poly.entity_id
_entity_poly.type
_entity_poly.pdbx_seq_one_letter_code
_entity_poly.pdbx_strand_id
1 'polypeptide(L)'
;FLLRLMLMTNKKLLGIITALLTIFGTIIPLDISAYFHPEAALFMVGGIMSYVLLVNNKEILARRIGEGAMFFGWLGLLIAWIYIAYSGFSGFRPNELGVSVAYSMHPLFYGYIIKFFSLAFES
;
A
#
# COMPACT_ATOMS: atom_id res chain seq x y z
N PHE A 1 -20.87 5.98 1.91
CA PHE A 1 -19.54 6.35 2.40
C PHE A 1 -19.60 7.55 3.35
N LEU A 2 -20.27 8.64 2.93
CA LEU A 2 -20.42 9.82 3.79
C LEU A 2 -21.17 9.51 5.08
N LEU A 3 -22.27 8.75 4.96
CA LEU A 3 -23.01 8.31 6.13
C LEU A 3 -22.15 7.51 7.09
N ARG A 4 -21.30 6.66 6.55
CA ARG A 4 -20.39 5.84 7.34
C ARG A 4 -19.35 6.69 8.07
N LEU A 5 -18.82 7.71 7.41
CA LEU A 5 -17.92 8.67 8.04
C LEU A 5 -18.61 9.41 9.20
N MET A 6 -19.86 9.82 8.99
CA MET A 6 -20.63 10.50 10.03
C MET A 6 -20.93 9.62 11.23
N LEU A 7 -21.01 8.29 11.00
CA LEU A 7 -21.28 7.32 12.08
C LEU A 7 -20.01 6.80 12.75
N MET A 8 -18.82 7.25 12.31
CA MET A 8 -17.57 6.84 12.94
C MET A 8 -17.53 7.31 14.39
N THR A 9 -17.11 6.40 15.26
CA THR A 9 -16.93 6.72 16.67
C THR A 9 -15.73 7.66 16.85
N ASN A 10 -15.74 8.44 17.93
CA ASN A 10 -14.60 9.29 18.27
C ASN A 10 -13.30 8.49 18.40
N LYS A 11 -13.41 7.26 18.87
CA LYS A 11 -12.27 6.36 19.02
C LYS A 11 -11.63 6.02 17.66
N LYS A 12 -12.44 5.72 16.66
CA LYS A 12 -11.95 5.43 15.30
C LYS A 12 -11.31 6.66 14.66
N LEU A 13 -11.96 7.80 14.82
CA LEU A 13 -11.44 9.07 14.30
C LEU A 13 -10.09 9.40 14.94
N LEU A 14 -10.00 9.24 16.26
CA LEU A 14 -8.75 9.44 16.98
C LEU A 14 -7.66 8.49 16.50
N GLY A 15 -8.01 7.24 16.24
CA GLY A 15 -7.07 6.26 15.70
C GLY A 15 -6.53 6.65 14.33
N ILE A 16 -7.40 7.13 13.44
CA ILE A 16 -6.99 7.59 12.11
C ILE A 16 -6.05 8.78 12.22
N ILE A 17 -6.38 9.77 13.05
CA ILE A 17 -5.56 10.96 13.26
C ILE A 17 -4.19 10.58 13.82
N THR A 18 -4.16 9.70 14.81
CA THR A 18 -2.91 9.23 15.42
C THR A 18 -2.04 8.51 14.38
N ALA A 19 -2.66 7.65 13.57
CA ALA A 19 -1.94 6.93 12.52
C ALA A 19 -1.35 7.88 11.49
N LEU A 20 -2.12 8.88 11.04
CA LEU A 20 -1.63 9.86 10.07
C LEU A 20 -0.45 10.65 10.65
N LEU A 21 -0.57 11.10 11.89
CA LEU A 21 0.52 11.82 12.55
C LEU A 21 1.77 10.96 12.69
N THR A 22 1.60 9.69 13.05
CA THR A 22 2.72 8.77 13.20
C THR A 22 3.41 8.52 11.86
N ILE A 23 2.65 8.20 10.82
CA ILE A 23 3.20 7.87 9.50
C ILE A 23 3.90 9.08 8.90
N PHE A 24 3.20 10.21 8.80
CA PHE A 24 3.77 11.41 8.18
C PHE A 24 4.82 12.07 9.06
N GLY A 25 4.69 11.98 10.38
CA GLY A 25 5.72 12.45 11.30
C GLY A 25 7.03 11.69 11.17
N THR A 26 6.96 10.43 10.75
CA THR A 26 8.15 9.62 10.47
C THR A 26 8.72 9.92 9.09
N ILE A 27 7.85 10.07 8.09
CA ILE A 27 8.27 10.24 6.68
C ILE A 27 8.84 11.63 6.42
N ILE A 28 8.22 12.69 6.97
CA ILE A 28 8.59 14.08 6.66
C ILE A 28 10.05 14.40 7.01
N PRO A 29 10.61 14.00 8.18
CA PRO A 29 12.03 14.24 8.47
C PRO A 29 12.97 13.47 7.56
N LEU A 30 12.51 12.39 6.95
CA LEU A 30 13.24 11.66 5.91
C LEU A 30 12.98 12.34 4.56
N ASP A 31 13.38 11.73 3.47
CA ASP A 31 13.08 12.27 2.15
C ASP A 31 11.70 11.79 1.72
N ILE A 32 10.69 12.66 1.78
CA ILE A 32 9.31 12.29 1.47
C ILE A 32 9.19 11.80 0.02
N SER A 33 10.00 12.32 -0.91
CA SER A 33 9.95 11.92 -2.31
C SER A 33 10.32 10.44 -2.50
N ALA A 34 11.10 9.87 -1.59
CA ALA A 34 11.49 8.46 -1.64
C ALA A 34 10.30 7.52 -1.44
N TYR A 35 9.21 8.01 -0.87
CA TYR A 35 8.02 7.20 -0.55
C TYR A 35 6.90 7.33 -1.58
N PHE A 36 7.07 8.19 -2.57
CA PHE A 36 6.07 8.38 -3.62
C PHE A 36 6.59 7.87 -4.95
N HIS A 37 5.90 6.87 -5.49
CA HIS A 37 6.26 6.24 -6.76
C HIS A 37 4.99 6.07 -7.59
N PRO A 38 4.76 6.92 -8.62
CA PRO A 38 3.49 6.90 -9.36
C PRO A 38 3.19 5.56 -10.03
N GLU A 39 4.21 4.88 -10.54
CA GLU A 39 4.03 3.58 -11.19
C GLU A 39 3.53 2.52 -10.21
N ALA A 40 4.07 2.51 -8.99
CA ALA A 40 3.61 1.61 -7.95
C ALA A 40 2.17 1.93 -7.55
N ALA A 41 1.82 3.22 -7.48
CA ALA A 41 0.46 3.63 -7.16
C ALA A 41 -0.52 3.15 -8.23
N LEU A 42 -0.18 3.28 -9.51
CA LEU A 42 -1.01 2.79 -10.60
C LEU A 42 -1.17 1.28 -10.56
N PHE A 43 -0.10 0.56 -10.29
CA PHE A 43 -0.14 -0.89 -10.13
C PHE A 43 -1.11 -1.28 -9.01
N MET A 44 -1.03 -0.59 -7.88
CA MET A 44 -1.90 -0.88 -6.73
C MET A 44 -3.36 -0.58 -7.04
N VAL A 45 -3.66 0.55 -7.69
CA VAL A 45 -5.03 0.89 -8.07
C VAL A 45 -5.61 -0.18 -9.00
N GLY A 46 -4.88 -0.54 -10.04
CA GLY A 46 -5.33 -1.56 -10.97
C GLY A 46 -5.52 -2.92 -10.31
N GLY A 47 -4.58 -3.32 -9.47
CA GLY A 47 -4.65 -4.59 -8.75
C GLY A 47 -5.81 -4.65 -7.77
N ILE A 48 -6.02 -3.59 -6.99
CA ILE A 48 -7.12 -3.53 -6.04
C ILE A 48 -8.46 -3.60 -6.77
N MET A 49 -8.61 -2.86 -7.87
CA MET A 49 -9.84 -2.92 -8.67
C MET A 49 -10.09 -4.33 -9.20
N SER A 50 -9.06 -4.98 -9.70
CA SER A 50 -9.13 -6.34 -10.19
C SER A 50 -9.57 -7.30 -9.09
N TYR A 51 -8.96 -7.20 -7.92
CA TYR A 51 -9.29 -8.05 -6.77
C TYR A 51 -10.74 -7.85 -6.33
N VAL A 52 -11.18 -6.60 -6.23
CA VAL A 52 -12.55 -6.27 -5.81
C VAL A 52 -13.58 -6.85 -6.79
N LEU A 53 -13.27 -6.82 -8.09
CA LEU A 53 -14.17 -7.35 -9.10
C LEU A 53 -14.22 -8.89 -9.10
N LEU A 54 -13.11 -9.53 -8.77
CA LEU A 54 -13.03 -11.00 -8.80
C LEU A 54 -13.60 -11.66 -7.55
N VAL A 55 -13.49 -10.99 -6.41
CA VAL A 55 -13.89 -11.58 -5.14
C VAL A 55 -15.38 -11.37 -4.88
N ASN A 56 -15.98 -12.35 -4.20
CA ASN A 56 -17.42 -12.40 -3.93
C ASN A 56 -17.91 -11.14 -3.18
N ASN A 57 -19.04 -10.62 -3.64
CA ASN A 57 -19.69 -9.41 -3.09
C ASN A 57 -20.24 -9.59 -1.66
N LYS A 58 -20.17 -10.79 -1.08
CA LYS A 58 -20.64 -11.02 0.28
C LYS A 58 -19.83 -10.27 1.32
N GLU A 59 -18.55 -9.99 1.02
CA GLU A 59 -17.71 -9.20 1.91
C GLU A 59 -17.96 -7.71 1.70
N ILE A 60 -17.82 -6.92 2.75
CA ILE A 60 -17.94 -5.47 2.63
C ILE A 60 -16.80 -4.90 1.76
N LEU A 61 -17.09 -3.80 1.07
CA LEU A 61 -16.16 -3.22 0.12
C LEU A 61 -14.81 -2.85 0.77
N ALA A 62 -14.85 -2.27 1.97
CA ALA A 62 -13.62 -1.87 2.66
C ALA A 62 -12.69 -3.06 2.90
N ARG A 63 -13.26 -4.20 3.30
CA ARG A 63 -12.46 -5.42 3.51
C ARG A 63 -11.85 -5.92 2.21
N ARG A 64 -12.62 -5.91 1.12
CA ARG A 64 -12.13 -6.35 -0.18
C ARG A 64 -11.00 -5.45 -0.68
N ILE A 65 -11.12 -4.14 -0.48
CA ILE A 65 -10.06 -3.19 -0.84
C ILE A 65 -8.79 -3.48 -0.02
N GLY A 66 -8.93 -3.67 1.28
CA GLY A 66 -7.79 -3.96 2.14
C GLY A 66 -7.09 -5.27 1.79
N GLU A 67 -7.86 -6.32 1.54
CA GLU A 67 -7.30 -7.62 1.15
C GLU A 67 -6.63 -7.55 -0.22
N GLY A 68 -7.24 -6.84 -1.17
CA GLY A 68 -6.64 -6.63 -2.49
C GLY A 68 -5.35 -5.84 -2.41
N ALA A 69 -5.30 -4.83 -1.53
CA ALA A 69 -4.11 -4.03 -1.31
C ALA A 69 -2.96 -4.91 -0.79
N MET A 70 -3.24 -5.79 0.16
CA MET A 70 -2.22 -6.71 0.68
C MET A 70 -1.78 -7.71 -0.38
N PHE A 71 -2.74 -8.29 -1.11
CA PHE A 71 -2.41 -9.26 -2.15
C PHE A 71 -1.49 -8.66 -3.21
N PHE A 72 -1.86 -7.51 -3.76
CA PHE A 72 -1.06 -6.88 -4.81
C PHE A 72 0.19 -6.18 -4.28
N GLY A 73 0.19 -5.79 -3.00
CA GLY A 73 1.42 -5.31 -2.36
C GLY A 73 2.50 -6.38 -2.37
N TRP A 74 2.17 -7.58 -1.92
CA TRP A 74 3.10 -8.70 -1.93
C TRP A 74 3.44 -9.16 -3.34
N LEU A 75 2.44 -9.21 -4.22
CA LEU A 75 2.67 -9.61 -5.61
C LEU A 75 3.61 -8.63 -6.32
N GLY A 76 3.43 -7.34 -6.10
CA GLY A 76 4.31 -6.32 -6.66
C GLY A 76 5.75 -6.46 -6.19
N LEU A 77 5.92 -6.76 -4.90
CA LEU A 77 7.25 -7.04 -4.35
C LEU A 77 7.88 -8.23 -5.05
N LEU A 78 7.14 -9.33 -5.22
CA LEU A 78 7.65 -10.53 -5.86
C LEU A 78 8.01 -10.28 -7.33
N ILE A 79 7.16 -9.56 -8.06
CA ILE A 79 7.45 -9.24 -9.47
C ILE A 79 8.76 -8.47 -9.57
N ALA A 80 8.95 -7.46 -8.74
CA ALA A 80 10.15 -6.65 -8.78
C ALA A 80 11.39 -7.44 -8.37
N TRP A 81 11.29 -8.27 -7.34
CA TRP A 81 12.41 -9.07 -6.88
C TRP A 81 12.81 -10.16 -7.87
N ILE A 82 11.84 -10.75 -8.58
CA ILE A 82 12.14 -11.70 -9.65
C ILE A 82 12.96 -11.00 -10.73
N TYR A 83 12.58 -9.79 -11.10
CA TYR A 83 13.32 -9.01 -12.10
C TYR A 83 14.75 -8.70 -11.62
N ILE A 84 14.90 -8.26 -10.37
CA ILE A 84 16.20 -7.94 -9.79
C ILE A 84 17.10 -9.20 -9.78
N ALA A 85 16.56 -10.33 -9.36
CA ALA A 85 17.30 -11.58 -9.32
C ALA A 85 17.67 -12.08 -10.72
N TYR A 86 16.74 -11.97 -11.68
CA TYR A 86 16.98 -12.36 -13.07
C TYR A 86 18.10 -11.54 -13.70
N SER A 87 18.11 -10.22 -13.44
CA SER A 87 19.15 -9.31 -13.96
C SER A 87 20.51 -9.54 -13.32
N GLY A 88 20.53 -10.24 -12.16
CA GLY A 88 21.76 -10.50 -11.40
C GLY A 88 22.19 -9.28 -10.57
N PHE A 89 22.51 -9.52 -9.31
CA PHE A 89 22.92 -8.43 -8.42
C PHE A 89 24.18 -7.74 -8.89
N SER A 90 25.07 -8.47 -9.52
CA SER A 90 26.34 -7.94 -10.06
C SER A 90 26.12 -7.06 -11.30
N GLY A 91 24.96 -7.13 -11.93
CA GLY A 91 24.60 -6.28 -13.07
C GLY A 91 24.20 -4.87 -12.67
N PHE A 92 24.00 -4.61 -11.37
CA PHE A 92 23.63 -3.32 -10.85
C PHE A 92 24.83 -2.66 -10.16
N ARG A 93 24.96 -1.35 -10.33
CA ARG A 93 25.85 -0.57 -9.46
C ARG A 93 25.22 -0.53 -8.06
N PRO A 94 26.02 -0.36 -6.98
CA PRO A 94 25.46 -0.36 -5.62
C PRO A 94 24.33 0.64 -5.42
N ASN A 95 24.42 1.84 -6.00
CA ASN A 95 23.37 2.84 -5.89
C ASN A 95 22.13 2.47 -6.72
N GLU A 96 22.31 1.84 -7.89
CA GLU A 96 21.20 1.38 -8.73
C GLU A 96 20.47 0.23 -8.05
N LEU A 97 21.20 -0.69 -7.43
CA LEU A 97 20.61 -1.80 -6.71
C LEU A 97 19.77 -1.30 -5.54
N GLY A 98 20.30 -0.32 -4.78
CA GLY A 98 19.57 0.27 -3.68
C GLY A 98 18.27 0.92 -4.12
N VAL A 99 18.29 1.67 -5.23
CA VAL A 99 17.08 2.30 -5.79
C VAL A 99 16.09 1.23 -6.25
N SER A 100 16.56 0.18 -6.92
CA SER A 100 15.69 -0.89 -7.40
C SER A 100 15.01 -1.64 -6.25
N VAL A 101 15.75 -1.92 -5.18
CA VAL A 101 15.20 -2.54 -3.98
C VAL A 101 14.14 -1.62 -3.35
N ALA A 102 14.43 -0.33 -3.23
CA ALA A 102 13.48 0.63 -2.67
C ALA A 102 12.18 0.66 -3.49
N TYR A 103 12.29 0.71 -4.82
CA TYR A 103 11.12 0.73 -5.69
C TYR A 103 10.31 -0.57 -5.58
N SER A 104 10.96 -1.70 -5.34
CA SER A 104 10.26 -2.97 -5.17
C SER A 104 9.37 -2.99 -3.94
N MET A 105 9.70 -2.19 -2.93
CA MET A 105 8.97 -2.16 -1.67
C MET A 105 7.78 -1.19 -1.67
N HIS A 106 7.70 -0.29 -2.64
CA HIS A 106 6.61 0.71 -2.67
C HIS A 106 5.21 0.07 -2.74
N PRO A 107 4.94 -0.94 -3.59
CA PRO A 107 3.62 -1.56 -3.60
C PRO A 107 3.24 -2.16 -2.25
N LEU A 108 4.17 -2.81 -1.58
CA LEU A 108 3.92 -3.39 -0.27
C LEU A 108 3.65 -2.31 0.78
N PHE A 109 4.41 -1.22 0.74
CA PHE A 109 4.22 -0.07 1.62
C PHE A 109 2.82 0.51 1.45
N TYR A 110 2.40 0.77 0.21
CA TYR A 110 1.07 1.28 -0.09
C TYR A 110 -0.01 0.28 0.32
N GLY A 111 0.24 -1.01 0.11
CA GLY A 111 -0.69 -2.06 0.50
C GLY A 111 -0.97 -2.05 1.99
N TYR A 112 0.07 -1.94 2.81
CA TYR A 112 -0.09 -1.88 4.25
C TYR A 112 -0.82 -0.63 4.71
N ILE A 113 -0.53 0.53 4.11
CA ILE A 113 -1.23 1.77 4.45
C ILE A 113 -2.72 1.64 4.13
N ILE A 114 -3.04 1.16 2.93
CA ILE A 114 -4.44 1.00 2.52
C ILE A 114 -5.15 -0.01 3.42
N LYS A 115 -4.51 -1.14 3.71
CA LYS A 115 -5.09 -2.15 4.60
C LYS A 115 -5.35 -1.58 5.98
N PHE A 116 -4.40 -0.84 6.53
CA PHE A 116 -4.55 -0.25 7.86
C PHE A 116 -5.77 0.68 7.91
N PHE A 117 -5.88 1.59 6.94
CA PHE A 117 -7.00 2.53 6.94
C PHE A 117 -8.33 1.86 6.58
N SER A 118 -8.31 0.75 5.84
CA SER A 118 -9.53 0.02 5.55
C SER A 118 -10.18 -0.55 6.81
N LEU A 119 -9.39 -0.80 7.86
CA LEU A 119 -9.92 -1.31 9.13
C LEU A 119 -10.96 -0.37 9.75
N ALA A 120 -10.83 0.93 9.54
CA ALA A 120 -11.78 1.90 10.06
C ALA A 120 -13.17 1.76 9.44
N PHE A 121 -13.24 1.20 8.23
CA PHE A 121 -14.46 1.09 7.45
C PHE A 121 -15.00 -0.34 7.36
N GLU A 122 -14.35 -1.31 8.00
CA GLU A 122 -14.76 -2.71 7.96
C GLU A 122 -15.90 -3.05 8.92
N SER A 123 -16.15 -2.19 9.88
CA SER A 123 -17.21 -2.45 10.88
C SER A 123 -18.45 -1.61 10.68
#